data_53a834b50f1c2ca8a5bd350a0f7568a5
#
_entry.id   53a834b50f1c2ca8a5bd350a0f7568a5
#
_cell.length_a   1.000
_cell.length_b   1.000
_cell.length_c   1.000
_cell.angle_alpha   90.00
_cell.angle_beta   90.00
_cell.angle_gamma   90.00
#
_symmetry.space_group_name_H-M   'P 1'
#
loop_
_entity.id
_entity.type
_entity.pdbx_description
1 polymer ?
#
loop_
_entity_poly.entity_id
_entity_poly.type
_entity_poly.pdbx_seq_one_letter_code
_entity_poly.pdbx_strand_id
1 'polypeptide(L)'
;MIWDPRHLPDLTGRAYAVTGATGGIGYFAAEQLAAAGAEVVLASRSDGKLRVASEAIREHVPTAVTSHVRIDLTSLDSVADAAQHLAALPRLDGIFLNGGPMQFSRTALTADGLPLILGAHTVANVALISHLLPSLRSRDDAAATRFVHASTGFVQRFPTRFDDVEKTPRTGIGAYVKAKTLTEVYAFELHRRLRQQGLPFASIVTRPGVGVDAKTPRRAGIRDETVPYRRNPYTPWAQGKDAAAWSGVRALADPDARSGDYFAPAGGVRGEPITVAPDPRTAAPTPELASRVWDRLSELSGVASPL
;
A
#
# COMPACT_ATOMS: atom_id res chain seq x y z
N MET A 1 -6.07 14.66 -18.76
CA MET A 1 -7.50 14.55 -18.37
C MET A 1 -7.61 14.89 -16.90
N ILE A 2 -8.66 15.61 -16.46
CA ILE A 2 -8.86 15.83 -15.01
C ILE A 2 -9.28 14.48 -14.40
N TRP A 3 -8.54 13.98 -13.40
CA TRP A 3 -8.88 12.75 -12.71
C TRP A 3 -10.16 12.90 -11.90
N ASP A 4 -11.13 12.03 -12.14
CA ASP A 4 -12.37 11.94 -11.33
C ASP A 4 -12.43 10.53 -10.69
N PRO A 5 -12.38 10.41 -9.36
CA PRO A 5 -12.43 9.12 -8.68
C PRO A 5 -13.77 8.39 -8.84
N ARG A 6 -14.80 9.06 -9.33
CA ARG A 6 -16.12 8.47 -9.61
C ARG A 6 -16.25 7.91 -11.03
N HIS A 7 -15.32 8.30 -11.91
CA HIS A 7 -15.28 7.88 -13.32
C HIS A 7 -13.87 7.41 -13.65
N LEU A 8 -13.53 6.21 -13.19
CA LEU A 8 -12.22 5.60 -13.47
C LEU A 8 -12.10 5.27 -14.96
N PRO A 9 -10.88 5.24 -15.52
CA PRO A 9 -10.66 4.70 -16.86
C PRO A 9 -11.07 3.22 -16.90
N ASP A 10 -11.36 2.71 -18.09
CA ASP A 10 -11.58 1.28 -18.31
C ASP A 10 -10.29 0.52 -17.99
N LEU A 11 -10.37 -0.42 -17.06
CA LEU A 11 -9.26 -1.26 -16.60
C LEU A 11 -9.40 -2.72 -17.05
N THR A 12 -10.27 -2.98 -18.03
CA THR A 12 -10.45 -4.33 -18.60
C THR A 12 -9.11 -4.88 -19.11
N GLY A 13 -8.80 -6.11 -18.74
CA GLY A 13 -7.52 -6.76 -19.05
C GLY A 13 -6.33 -6.28 -18.23
N ARG A 14 -6.56 -5.49 -17.17
CA ARG A 14 -5.57 -5.11 -16.18
C ARG A 14 -5.71 -5.95 -14.92
N ALA A 15 -4.60 -6.23 -14.22
CA ALA A 15 -4.58 -7.00 -12.99
C ALA A 15 -3.88 -6.22 -11.87
N TYR A 16 -4.53 -6.10 -10.72
CA TYR A 16 -4.00 -5.38 -9.55
C TYR A 16 -4.08 -6.23 -8.29
N ALA A 17 -3.03 -6.21 -7.48
CA ALA A 17 -3.04 -6.80 -6.16
C ALA A 17 -3.23 -5.72 -5.08
N VAL A 18 -4.00 -6.03 -4.03
CA VAL A 18 -4.24 -5.12 -2.91
C VAL A 18 -3.96 -5.84 -1.60
N THR A 19 -2.92 -5.41 -0.85
CA THR A 19 -2.67 -5.95 0.48
C THR A 19 -3.60 -5.30 1.52
N GLY A 20 -4.08 -6.10 2.47
CA GLY A 20 -5.08 -5.64 3.43
C GLY A 20 -6.46 -5.44 2.82
N ALA A 21 -6.81 -6.17 1.77
CA ALA A 21 -8.04 -6.04 1.01
C ALA A 21 -9.31 -6.54 1.72
N THR A 22 -9.22 -7.07 2.94
CA THR A 22 -10.37 -7.64 3.68
C THR A 22 -11.13 -6.61 4.51
N GLY A 23 -10.84 -5.34 4.36
CA GLY A 23 -11.55 -4.26 5.06
C GLY A 23 -10.91 -2.90 4.85
N GLY A 24 -11.60 -1.88 5.34
CA GLY A 24 -11.11 -0.52 5.31
C GLY A 24 -10.77 -0.01 3.90
N ILE A 25 -9.70 0.75 3.81
CA ILE A 25 -9.23 1.39 2.57
C ILE A 25 -8.88 0.36 1.50
N GLY A 26 -8.23 -0.75 1.89
CA GLY A 26 -7.85 -1.80 0.95
C GLY A 26 -9.04 -2.47 0.28
N TYR A 27 -10.10 -2.75 1.03
CA TYR A 27 -11.33 -3.30 0.48
C TYR A 27 -11.95 -2.36 -0.56
N PHE A 28 -12.12 -1.07 -0.22
CA PHE A 28 -12.72 -0.12 -1.14
C PHE A 28 -11.84 0.21 -2.35
N ALA A 29 -10.51 0.13 -2.21
CA ALA A 29 -9.63 0.21 -3.36
C ALA A 29 -9.84 -0.99 -4.30
N ALA A 30 -9.94 -2.20 -3.77
CA ALA A 30 -10.21 -3.40 -4.54
C ALA A 30 -11.58 -3.35 -5.23
N GLU A 31 -12.64 -2.93 -4.52
CA GLU A 31 -13.99 -2.76 -5.07
C GLU A 31 -14.01 -1.75 -6.23
N GLN A 32 -13.35 -0.59 -6.08
CA GLN A 32 -13.31 0.44 -7.12
C GLN A 32 -12.54 0.00 -8.36
N LEU A 33 -11.41 -0.70 -8.19
CA LEU A 33 -10.65 -1.26 -9.32
C LEU A 33 -11.48 -2.33 -10.06
N ALA A 34 -12.16 -3.20 -9.33
CA ALA A 34 -13.04 -4.21 -9.90
C ALA A 34 -14.24 -3.57 -10.64
N ALA A 35 -14.82 -2.50 -10.09
CA ALA A 35 -15.91 -1.75 -10.74
C ALA A 35 -15.47 -1.09 -12.05
N ALA A 36 -14.18 -0.79 -12.20
CA ALA A 36 -13.59 -0.29 -13.45
C ALA A 36 -13.17 -1.41 -14.43
N GLY A 37 -13.49 -2.68 -14.13
CA GLY A 37 -13.23 -3.82 -15.02
C GLY A 37 -11.91 -4.54 -14.79
N ALA A 38 -11.14 -4.17 -13.76
CA ALA A 38 -9.88 -4.85 -13.47
C ALA A 38 -10.10 -6.24 -12.84
N GLU A 39 -9.16 -7.14 -13.08
CA GLU A 39 -8.96 -8.32 -12.24
C GLU A 39 -8.28 -7.90 -10.95
N VAL A 40 -8.81 -8.31 -9.77
CA VAL A 40 -8.28 -7.88 -8.49
C VAL A 40 -7.89 -9.06 -7.62
N VAL A 41 -6.60 -9.11 -7.26
CA VAL A 41 -6.05 -10.08 -6.32
C VAL A 41 -6.15 -9.51 -4.91
N LEU A 42 -7.06 -10.07 -4.12
CA LEU A 42 -7.25 -9.71 -2.72
C LEU A 42 -6.18 -10.41 -1.88
N ALA A 43 -5.32 -9.64 -1.21
CA ALA A 43 -4.24 -10.21 -0.42
C ALA A 43 -4.40 -9.89 1.09
N SER A 44 -4.47 -10.93 1.93
CA SER A 44 -4.60 -10.81 3.38
C SER A 44 -4.26 -12.14 4.07
N ARG A 45 -4.14 -12.12 5.41
CA ARG A 45 -3.74 -13.29 6.21
C ARG A 45 -4.86 -14.31 6.46
N SER A 46 -6.12 -13.98 6.21
CA SER A 46 -7.27 -14.82 6.57
C SER A 46 -8.08 -15.17 5.33
N ASP A 47 -8.06 -16.45 4.95
CA ASP A 47 -8.81 -16.97 3.80
C ASP A 47 -10.33 -16.78 3.97
N GLY A 48 -10.84 -16.93 5.20
CA GLY A 48 -12.26 -16.69 5.50
C GLY A 48 -12.66 -15.24 5.22
N LYS A 49 -11.84 -14.27 5.64
CA LYS A 49 -12.10 -12.85 5.36
C LYS A 49 -11.90 -12.50 3.89
N LEU A 50 -10.98 -13.15 3.19
CA LEU A 50 -10.79 -12.98 1.76
C LEU A 50 -12.04 -13.41 0.99
N ARG A 51 -12.65 -14.55 1.35
CA ARG A 51 -13.93 -15.00 0.75
C ARG A 51 -15.04 -13.99 0.98
N VAL A 52 -15.24 -13.54 2.24
CA VAL A 52 -16.24 -12.52 2.57
C VAL A 52 -16.03 -11.24 1.77
N ALA A 53 -14.79 -10.78 1.65
CA ALA A 53 -14.49 -9.57 0.88
C ALA A 53 -14.79 -9.76 -0.62
N SER A 54 -14.48 -10.92 -1.18
CA SER A 54 -14.79 -11.24 -2.58
C SER A 54 -16.30 -11.30 -2.84
N GLU A 55 -17.04 -11.93 -1.92
CA GLU A 55 -18.51 -11.99 -1.99
C GLU A 55 -19.13 -10.60 -1.91
N ALA A 56 -18.70 -9.77 -0.96
CA ALA A 56 -19.16 -8.39 -0.82
C ALA A 56 -18.83 -7.52 -2.04
N ILE A 57 -17.68 -7.72 -2.69
CA ILE A 57 -17.36 -7.04 -3.96
C ILE A 57 -18.32 -7.49 -5.07
N ARG A 58 -18.54 -8.79 -5.23
CA ARG A 58 -19.46 -9.32 -6.28
C ARG A 58 -20.91 -8.92 -6.06
N GLU A 59 -21.35 -8.74 -4.82
CA GLU A 59 -22.69 -8.22 -4.52
C GLU A 59 -22.89 -6.81 -5.11
N HIS A 60 -21.85 -5.97 -5.07
CA HIS A 60 -21.92 -4.59 -5.57
C HIS A 60 -21.43 -4.44 -7.01
N VAL A 61 -20.58 -5.35 -7.47
CA VAL A 61 -20.01 -5.41 -8.81
C VAL A 61 -20.16 -6.84 -9.33
N PRO A 62 -21.32 -7.23 -9.86
CA PRO A 62 -21.60 -8.62 -10.28
C PRO A 62 -20.62 -9.18 -11.30
N THR A 63 -20.00 -8.32 -12.11
CA THR A 63 -18.99 -8.68 -13.11
C THR A 63 -17.57 -8.76 -12.58
N ALA A 64 -17.35 -8.52 -11.28
CA ALA A 64 -16.01 -8.48 -10.69
C ALA A 64 -15.27 -9.82 -10.80
N VAL A 65 -14.06 -9.76 -11.33
CA VAL A 65 -13.12 -10.88 -11.35
C VAL A 65 -12.15 -10.70 -10.17
N THR A 66 -12.26 -11.60 -9.19
CA THR A 66 -11.42 -11.55 -7.99
C THR A 66 -10.75 -12.88 -7.74
N SER A 67 -9.48 -12.85 -7.35
CA SER A 67 -8.72 -13.97 -6.83
C SER A 67 -8.11 -13.64 -5.46
N HIS A 68 -7.52 -14.64 -4.80
CA HIS A 68 -7.02 -14.49 -3.44
C HIS A 68 -5.56 -14.93 -3.33
N VAL A 69 -4.79 -14.17 -2.56
CA VAL A 69 -3.45 -14.56 -2.12
C VAL A 69 -3.36 -14.39 -0.61
N ARG A 70 -3.01 -15.49 0.09
CA ARG A 70 -2.73 -15.39 1.51
C ARG A 70 -1.39 -14.71 1.72
N ILE A 71 -1.38 -13.65 2.55
CA ILE A 71 -0.17 -12.94 2.97
C ILE A 71 -0.31 -12.47 4.42
N ASP A 72 0.59 -12.88 5.27
CA ASP A 72 0.76 -12.31 6.62
C ASP A 72 2.00 -11.42 6.62
N LEU A 73 1.78 -10.11 6.67
CA LEU A 73 2.86 -9.12 6.69
C LEU A 73 3.69 -9.15 7.99
N THR A 74 3.33 -10.00 8.93
CA THR A 74 4.12 -10.24 10.16
C THR A 74 5.00 -11.49 10.07
N SER A 75 5.11 -12.09 8.88
CA SER A 75 5.97 -13.26 8.60
C SER A 75 6.60 -13.12 7.22
N LEU A 76 7.91 -13.04 7.16
CA LEU A 76 8.67 -12.91 5.90
C LEU A 76 8.51 -14.16 5.02
N ASP A 77 8.40 -15.35 5.61
CA ASP A 77 8.11 -16.60 4.86
C ASP A 77 6.76 -16.49 4.14
N SER A 78 5.72 -16.01 4.84
CA SER A 78 4.40 -15.80 4.22
C SER A 78 4.44 -14.73 3.12
N VAL A 79 5.30 -13.73 3.24
CA VAL A 79 5.53 -12.73 2.20
C VAL A 79 6.23 -13.34 0.98
N ALA A 80 7.21 -14.21 1.19
CA ALA A 80 7.91 -14.93 0.12
C ALA A 80 6.95 -15.84 -0.66
N ASP A 81 6.12 -16.63 0.04
CA ASP A 81 5.09 -17.47 -0.57
C ASP A 81 4.10 -16.64 -1.40
N ALA A 82 3.62 -15.54 -0.84
CA ALA A 82 2.71 -14.63 -1.54
C ALA A 82 3.37 -14.02 -2.79
N ALA A 83 4.64 -13.66 -2.73
CA ALA A 83 5.38 -13.15 -3.87
C ALA A 83 5.47 -14.19 -5.01
N GLN A 84 5.68 -15.47 -4.69
CA GLN A 84 5.67 -16.55 -5.70
C GLN A 84 4.32 -16.66 -6.40
N HIS A 85 3.21 -16.60 -5.64
CA HIS A 85 1.87 -16.64 -6.22
C HIS A 85 1.58 -15.41 -7.10
N LEU A 86 1.99 -14.21 -6.67
CA LEU A 86 1.82 -12.99 -7.47
C LEU A 86 2.73 -12.98 -8.70
N ALA A 87 3.93 -13.55 -8.60
CA ALA A 87 4.85 -13.70 -9.72
C ALA A 87 4.34 -14.70 -10.79
N ALA A 88 3.53 -15.69 -10.40
CA ALA A 88 2.92 -16.66 -11.30
C ALA A 88 1.70 -16.13 -12.05
N LEU A 89 1.16 -14.96 -11.70
CA LEU A 89 0.03 -14.36 -12.41
C LEU A 89 0.43 -14.04 -13.86
N PRO A 90 -0.47 -14.23 -14.83
CA PRO A 90 -0.19 -13.88 -16.23
C PRO A 90 0.15 -12.40 -16.41
N ARG A 91 -0.45 -11.55 -15.56
CA ARG A 91 -0.29 -10.11 -15.60
C ARG A 91 -0.36 -9.51 -14.20
N LEU A 92 0.42 -8.45 -13.97
CA LEU A 92 0.37 -7.68 -12.72
C LEU A 92 0.72 -6.22 -13.04
N ASP A 93 -0.29 -5.37 -13.22
CA ASP A 93 -0.13 -3.95 -13.56
C ASP A 93 0.19 -3.08 -12.34
N GLY A 94 -0.14 -3.55 -11.14
CA GLY A 94 0.23 -2.83 -9.92
C GLY A 94 -0.14 -3.54 -8.63
N ILE A 95 0.50 -3.07 -7.56
CA ILE A 95 0.25 -3.56 -6.20
C ILE A 95 0.01 -2.37 -5.28
N PHE A 96 -1.12 -2.37 -4.58
CA PHE A 96 -1.37 -1.44 -3.49
C PHE A 96 -0.84 -2.01 -2.17
N LEU A 97 0.29 -1.52 -1.71
CA LEU A 97 0.96 -1.87 -0.47
C LEU A 97 0.31 -1.13 0.72
N ASN A 98 -0.93 -1.48 0.99
CA ASN A 98 -1.80 -0.81 1.97
C ASN A 98 -1.89 -1.57 3.30
N GLY A 99 -1.67 -2.87 3.28
CA GLY A 99 -1.79 -3.74 4.45
C GLY A 99 -0.86 -3.35 5.60
N GLY A 100 -1.28 -3.72 6.81
CA GLY A 100 -0.50 -3.55 8.03
C GLY A 100 -1.40 -3.46 9.26
N PRO A 101 -0.97 -4.00 10.41
CA PRO A 101 -1.76 -3.96 11.64
C PRO A 101 -1.81 -2.55 12.21
N MET A 102 -2.99 -2.10 12.62
CA MET A 102 -3.18 -0.83 13.34
C MET A 102 -3.10 -1.05 14.87
N GLN A 103 -2.20 -1.93 15.28
CA GLN A 103 -1.93 -2.24 16.69
C GLN A 103 -0.68 -1.49 17.13
N PHE A 104 -0.83 -0.45 17.91
CA PHE A 104 0.26 0.40 18.39
C PHE A 104 0.96 -0.18 19.63
N SER A 105 1.31 -1.47 19.61
CA SER A 105 2.13 -2.10 20.64
C SER A 105 3.60 -1.71 20.47
N ARG A 106 4.30 -1.50 21.59
CA ARG A 106 5.75 -1.21 21.62
C ARG A 106 6.60 -2.47 21.75
N THR A 107 6.02 -3.55 22.23
CA THR A 107 6.71 -4.80 22.56
C THR A 107 6.34 -5.95 21.63
N ALA A 108 5.31 -5.77 20.80
CA ALA A 108 4.93 -6.80 19.84
C ALA A 108 5.98 -6.89 18.72
N LEU A 109 6.33 -8.12 18.40
CA LEU A 109 7.26 -8.47 17.33
C LEU A 109 6.53 -9.22 16.22
N THR A 110 7.12 -9.24 15.03
CA THR A 110 6.77 -10.16 13.94
C THR A 110 7.29 -11.57 14.25
N ALA A 111 6.91 -12.54 13.45
CA ALA A 111 7.45 -13.90 13.52
C ALA A 111 8.99 -13.92 13.37
N ASP A 112 9.52 -12.95 12.65
CA ASP A 112 10.94 -12.79 12.34
C ASP A 112 11.70 -11.97 13.41
N GLY A 113 11.04 -11.62 14.52
CA GLY A 113 11.63 -10.87 15.63
C GLY A 113 11.76 -9.36 15.41
N LEU A 114 11.17 -8.80 14.35
CA LEU A 114 11.20 -7.38 14.07
C LEU A 114 10.11 -6.64 14.88
N PRO A 115 10.34 -5.36 15.27
CA PRO A 115 9.27 -4.54 15.84
C PRO A 115 8.04 -4.55 14.90
N LEU A 116 6.87 -4.96 15.43
CA LEU A 116 5.67 -5.28 14.65
C LEU A 116 5.33 -4.23 13.58
N ILE A 117 5.35 -2.95 13.95
CA ILE A 117 4.98 -1.87 13.03
C ILE A 117 6.02 -1.68 11.93
N LEU A 118 7.32 -1.71 12.26
CA LEU A 118 8.39 -1.63 11.27
C LEU A 118 8.35 -2.84 10.32
N GLY A 119 8.29 -4.05 10.88
CA GLY A 119 8.24 -5.28 10.12
C GLY A 119 7.08 -5.31 9.13
N ALA A 120 5.86 -5.14 9.62
CA ALA A 120 4.65 -5.30 8.80
C ALA A 120 4.38 -4.14 7.83
N HIS A 121 4.75 -2.89 8.16
CA HIS A 121 4.45 -1.74 7.30
C HIS A 121 5.56 -1.36 6.34
N THR A 122 6.80 -1.79 6.60
CA THR A 122 7.95 -1.41 5.79
C THR A 122 8.72 -2.63 5.30
N VAL A 123 9.29 -3.43 6.20
CA VAL A 123 10.19 -4.54 5.83
C VAL A 123 9.48 -5.61 4.99
N ALA A 124 8.25 -5.97 5.35
CA ALA A 124 7.44 -6.92 4.56
C ALA A 124 7.18 -6.43 3.12
N ASN A 125 6.95 -5.12 2.93
CA ASN A 125 6.77 -4.56 1.59
C ASN A 125 8.09 -4.53 0.81
N VAL A 126 9.22 -4.27 1.48
CA VAL A 126 10.56 -4.39 0.87
C VAL A 126 10.81 -5.82 0.41
N ALA A 127 10.55 -6.81 1.27
CA ALA A 127 10.69 -8.23 0.94
C ALA A 127 9.81 -8.62 -0.26
N LEU A 128 8.52 -8.22 -0.23
CA LEU A 128 7.58 -8.51 -1.32
C LEU A 128 8.07 -7.98 -2.67
N ILE A 129 8.50 -6.72 -2.71
CA ILE A 129 9.02 -6.11 -3.94
C ILE A 129 10.32 -6.81 -4.38
N SER A 130 11.23 -7.09 -3.45
CA SER A 130 12.51 -7.74 -3.76
C SER A 130 12.34 -9.15 -4.33
N HIS A 131 11.36 -9.91 -3.83
CA HIS A 131 11.02 -11.21 -4.39
C HIS A 131 10.34 -11.12 -5.77
N LEU A 132 9.52 -10.09 -6.01
CA LEU A 132 8.75 -9.94 -7.25
C LEU A 132 9.59 -9.40 -8.41
N LEU A 133 10.45 -8.44 -8.15
CA LEU A 133 11.18 -7.72 -9.21
C LEU A 133 11.93 -8.63 -10.20
N PRO A 134 12.66 -9.67 -9.78
CA PRO A 134 13.34 -10.56 -10.73
C PRO A 134 12.38 -11.23 -11.73
N SER A 135 11.25 -11.74 -11.24
CA SER A 135 10.25 -12.39 -12.09
C SER A 135 9.52 -11.38 -12.99
N LEU A 136 9.24 -10.17 -12.50
CA LEU A 136 8.61 -9.13 -13.32
C LEU A 136 9.55 -8.63 -14.43
N ARG A 137 10.86 -8.57 -14.17
CA ARG A 137 11.87 -8.19 -15.17
C ARG A 137 12.05 -9.21 -16.29
N SER A 138 11.81 -10.48 -16.02
CA SER A 138 11.96 -11.58 -16.99
C SER A 138 10.75 -11.75 -17.92
N ARG A 139 9.70 -10.96 -17.75
CA ARG A 139 8.49 -11.02 -18.60
C ARG A 139 8.71 -10.31 -19.92
N ASP A 140 8.33 -10.92 -21.02
CA ASP A 140 8.42 -10.32 -22.37
C ASP A 140 7.40 -9.18 -22.56
N ASP A 141 6.29 -9.24 -21.84
CA ASP A 141 5.19 -8.25 -21.90
C ASP A 141 5.35 -7.11 -20.89
N ALA A 142 6.57 -6.72 -20.55
CA ALA A 142 6.92 -5.77 -19.48
C ALA A 142 5.86 -4.67 -19.21
N ALA A 143 4.68 -5.10 -18.79
CA ALA A 143 3.67 -4.20 -18.27
C ALA A 143 4.32 -3.45 -17.10
N ALA A 144 4.32 -2.13 -17.18
CA ALA A 144 4.92 -1.27 -16.16
C ALA A 144 4.20 -1.45 -14.82
N THR A 145 4.61 -2.46 -14.04
CA THR A 145 4.02 -2.70 -12.72
C THR A 145 4.25 -1.50 -11.81
N ARG A 146 3.19 -1.04 -11.17
CA ARG A 146 3.19 0.08 -10.22
C ARG A 146 3.23 -0.44 -8.79
N PHE A 147 4.27 -0.09 -8.02
CA PHE A 147 4.35 -0.31 -6.58
C PHE A 147 3.81 0.94 -5.88
N VAL A 148 2.60 0.85 -5.33
CA VAL A 148 1.91 1.98 -4.70
C VAL A 148 1.99 1.83 -3.18
N HIS A 149 2.75 2.71 -2.54
CA HIS A 149 3.05 2.68 -1.12
C HIS A 149 2.08 3.56 -0.32
N ALA A 150 1.32 2.94 0.58
CA ALA A 150 0.46 3.69 1.49
C ALA A 150 1.28 4.35 2.62
N SER A 151 1.28 5.68 2.65
CA SER A 151 1.86 6.51 3.71
C SER A 151 0.78 7.22 4.54
N THR A 152 1.15 8.27 5.25
CA THR A 152 0.28 9.05 6.13
C THR A 152 0.69 10.53 6.17
N GLY A 153 -0.27 11.42 6.35
CA GLY A 153 0.00 12.84 6.58
C GLY A 153 0.81 13.13 7.86
N PHE A 154 0.94 12.14 8.74
CA PHE A 154 1.74 12.28 9.96
C PHE A 154 3.24 12.38 9.69
N VAL A 155 3.74 11.88 8.56
CA VAL A 155 5.17 12.00 8.18
C VAL A 155 5.56 13.48 8.09
N GLN A 156 4.75 14.30 7.44
CA GLN A 156 5.01 15.75 7.34
C GLN A 156 4.72 16.49 8.66
N ARG A 157 3.67 16.06 9.39
CA ARG A 157 3.23 16.75 10.60
C ARG A 157 4.10 16.46 11.84
N PHE A 158 4.67 15.27 11.93
CA PHE A 158 5.46 14.79 13.05
C PHE A 158 6.83 14.29 12.58
N PRO A 159 7.76 15.21 12.28
CA PRO A 159 9.10 14.83 11.83
C PRO A 159 9.76 13.85 12.80
N THR A 160 10.24 12.74 12.27
CA THR A 160 10.97 11.74 13.05
C THR A 160 12.36 11.50 12.47
N ARG A 161 13.33 11.12 13.32
CA ARG A 161 14.64 10.67 12.87
C ARG A 161 14.54 9.24 12.34
N PHE A 162 15.25 8.95 11.27
CA PHE A 162 15.27 7.64 10.61
C PHE A 162 16.68 7.18 10.20
N ASP A 163 17.70 7.90 10.68
CA ASP A 163 19.13 7.56 10.53
C ASP A 163 19.48 6.20 11.16
N ASP A 164 18.76 5.80 12.21
CA ASP A 164 18.81 4.48 12.82
C ASP A 164 17.47 3.78 12.56
N VAL A 165 17.45 2.83 11.59
CA VAL A 165 16.24 2.16 11.11
C VAL A 165 15.52 1.38 12.22
N GLU A 166 16.25 0.70 13.09
CA GLU A 166 15.69 -0.22 14.09
C GLU A 166 15.27 0.45 15.40
N LYS A 167 15.79 1.63 15.69
CA LYS A 167 15.45 2.33 16.93
C LYS A 167 13.94 2.58 17.04
N THR A 168 13.28 1.87 17.92
CA THR A 168 11.83 2.00 18.14
C THR A 168 11.54 3.27 18.95
N PRO A 169 10.67 4.17 18.44
CA PRO A 169 10.22 5.35 19.18
C PRO A 169 9.47 4.98 20.47
N ARG A 170 9.47 5.93 21.43
CA ARG A 170 8.86 5.71 22.75
C ARG A 170 7.34 5.54 22.74
N THR A 171 6.65 5.94 21.67
CA THR A 171 5.20 5.83 21.54
C THR A 171 4.81 4.99 20.34
N GLY A 172 3.65 4.30 20.39
CA GLY A 172 3.15 3.51 19.27
C GLY A 172 2.85 4.36 18.03
N ILE A 173 2.35 5.59 18.22
CA ILE A 173 2.16 6.54 17.10
C ILE A 173 3.52 6.94 16.52
N GLY A 174 4.52 7.21 17.36
CA GLY A 174 5.88 7.49 16.88
C GLY A 174 6.47 6.33 16.09
N ALA A 175 6.28 5.08 16.53
CA ALA A 175 6.70 3.89 15.79
C ALA A 175 6.01 3.81 14.42
N TYR A 176 4.71 4.09 14.36
CA TYR A 176 3.96 4.14 13.10
C TYR A 176 4.46 5.25 12.17
N VAL A 177 4.63 6.46 12.68
CA VAL A 177 5.17 7.58 11.88
C VAL A 177 6.56 7.25 11.34
N LYS A 178 7.43 6.67 12.16
CA LYS A 178 8.76 6.26 11.73
C LYS A 178 8.71 5.19 10.64
N ALA A 179 7.90 4.14 10.80
CA ALA A 179 7.74 3.12 9.77
C ALA A 179 7.26 3.73 8.44
N LYS A 180 6.27 4.64 8.48
CA LYS A 180 5.79 5.33 7.28
C LYS A 180 6.82 6.31 6.69
N THR A 181 7.65 6.95 7.52
CA THR A 181 8.80 7.74 7.04
C THR A 181 9.79 6.85 6.28
N LEU A 182 10.14 5.69 6.84
CA LEU A 182 11.02 4.72 6.18
C LEU A 182 10.39 4.15 4.90
N THR A 183 9.07 3.93 4.88
CA THR A 183 8.33 3.54 3.68
C THR A 183 8.46 4.59 2.58
N GLU A 184 8.33 5.89 2.89
CA GLU A 184 8.52 6.96 1.90
C GLU A 184 9.97 7.04 1.40
N VAL A 185 10.96 6.99 2.31
CA VAL A 185 12.38 6.99 1.93
C VAL A 185 12.69 5.83 0.99
N TYR A 186 12.24 4.62 1.33
CA TYR A 186 12.38 3.44 0.46
C TYR A 186 11.70 3.63 -0.88
N ALA A 187 10.47 4.14 -0.90
CA ALA A 187 9.70 4.30 -2.13
C ALA A 187 10.37 5.29 -3.11
N PHE A 188 10.89 6.42 -2.62
CA PHE A 188 11.61 7.38 -3.45
C PHE A 188 12.98 6.86 -3.88
N GLU A 189 13.67 6.12 -3.03
CA GLU A 189 14.93 5.46 -3.40
C GLU A 189 14.68 4.35 -4.45
N LEU A 190 13.62 3.58 -4.31
CA LEU A 190 13.18 2.60 -5.31
C LEU A 190 12.91 3.30 -6.66
N HIS A 191 12.15 4.42 -6.66
CA HIS A 191 11.95 5.23 -7.86
C HIS A 191 13.28 5.61 -8.52
N ARG A 192 14.24 6.13 -7.75
CA ARG A 192 15.55 6.57 -8.26
C ARG A 192 16.33 5.41 -8.89
N ARG A 193 16.37 4.24 -8.21
CA ARG A 193 17.09 3.05 -8.69
C ARG A 193 16.45 2.44 -9.94
N LEU A 194 15.12 2.34 -9.96
CA LEU A 194 14.37 1.89 -11.15
C LEU A 194 14.69 2.76 -12.38
N ARG A 195 14.70 4.08 -12.20
CA ARG A 195 15.05 5.00 -13.28
C ARG A 195 16.50 4.89 -13.73
N GLN A 196 17.44 4.76 -12.82
CA GLN A 196 18.86 4.60 -13.13
C GLN A 196 19.14 3.34 -13.96
N GLN A 197 18.38 2.27 -13.72
CA GLN A 197 18.48 1.02 -14.47
C GLN A 197 17.59 0.97 -15.72
N GLY A 198 16.86 2.06 -16.05
CA GLY A 198 15.96 2.10 -17.20
C GLY A 198 14.80 1.13 -17.14
N LEU A 199 14.40 0.70 -15.93
CA LEU A 199 13.34 -0.28 -15.75
C LEU A 199 11.95 0.36 -15.88
N PRO A 200 10.97 -0.33 -16.50
CA PRO A 200 9.64 0.24 -16.80
C PRO A 200 8.71 0.29 -15.59
N PHE A 201 9.19 -0.06 -14.40
CA PHE A 201 8.38 -0.09 -13.17
C PHE A 201 8.22 1.31 -12.55
N ALA A 202 7.15 1.47 -11.78
CA ALA A 202 6.90 2.72 -11.07
C ALA A 202 6.79 2.50 -9.56
N SER A 203 7.40 3.38 -8.78
CA SER A 203 7.23 3.49 -7.34
C SER A 203 6.53 4.79 -7.02
N ILE A 204 5.34 4.73 -6.40
CA ILE A 204 4.44 5.86 -6.19
C ILE A 204 4.00 5.87 -4.72
N VAL A 205 4.01 7.04 -4.09
CA VAL A 205 3.58 7.21 -2.71
C VAL A 205 2.17 7.77 -2.67
N THR A 206 1.37 7.31 -1.71
CA THR A 206 0.02 7.83 -1.49
C THR A 206 -0.27 8.03 -0.01
N ARG A 207 -1.13 8.99 0.32
CA ARG A 207 -1.75 9.10 1.63
C ARG A 207 -3.26 9.21 1.51
N PRO A 208 -4.02 8.50 2.36
CA PRO A 208 -5.47 8.41 2.23
C PRO A 208 -6.22 9.60 2.84
N GLY A 209 -5.54 10.52 3.51
CA GLY A 209 -6.21 11.43 4.44
C GLY A 209 -6.72 10.70 5.69
N VAL A 210 -7.91 11.05 6.17
CA VAL A 210 -8.51 10.42 7.35
C VAL A 210 -9.81 9.71 6.97
N GLY A 211 -9.75 8.40 6.82
CA GLY A 211 -10.91 7.54 6.57
C GLY A 211 -11.56 7.05 7.87
N VAL A 212 -12.87 7.25 8.04
CA VAL A 212 -13.61 6.84 9.24
C VAL A 212 -14.83 5.99 8.91
N ASP A 213 -15.13 5.00 9.75
CA ASP A 213 -16.26 4.09 9.54
C ASP A 213 -17.61 4.78 9.52
N ALA A 214 -17.78 5.86 10.30
CA ALA A 214 -19.03 6.60 10.37
C ALA A 214 -19.48 7.22 9.02
N LYS A 215 -18.55 7.43 8.09
CA LYS A 215 -18.79 7.98 6.75
C LYS A 215 -18.59 6.95 5.63
N THR A 216 -18.24 5.72 5.98
CA THR A 216 -17.96 4.64 5.04
C THR A 216 -19.27 3.94 4.64
N PRO A 217 -19.50 3.65 3.35
CA PRO A 217 -20.64 2.86 2.91
C PRO A 217 -20.71 1.51 3.59
N ARG A 218 -21.92 0.99 3.80
CA ARG A 218 -22.13 -0.35 4.34
C ARG A 218 -21.81 -1.41 3.28
N ARG A 219 -21.15 -2.49 3.72
CA ARG A 219 -20.87 -3.69 2.95
C ARG A 219 -20.96 -4.91 3.87
N ALA A 220 -21.67 -5.92 3.44
CA ALA A 220 -21.89 -7.15 4.22
C ALA A 220 -20.57 -7.79 4.66
N GLY A 221 -20.42 -8.06 5.95
CA GLY A 221 -19.21 -8.64 6.55
C GLY A 221 -17.96 -7.75 6.53
N ILE A 222 -18.02 -6.55 5.95
CA ILE A 222 -16.90 -5.61 5.86
C ILE A 222 -17.16 -4.38 6.73
N ARG A 223 -18.32 -3.79 6.59
CA ARG A 223 -18.77 -2.60 7.29
C ARG A 223 -20.30 -2.68 7.45
N ASP A 224 -20.76 -3.42 8.44
CA ASP A 224 -22.15 -3.63 8.80
C ASP A 224 -22.31 -3.76 10.31
N GLU A 225 -23.43 -4.31 10.77
CA GLU A 225 -23.74 -4.49 12.20
C GLU A 225 -22.90 -5.60 12.84
N THR A 226 -22.36 -6.53 12.04
CA THR A 226 -21.50 -7.63 12.51
C THR A 226 -20.05 -7.19 12.71
N VAL A 227 -19.66 -6.05 12.14
CA VAL A 227 -18.32 -5.49 12.24
C VAL A 227 -18.38 -4.17 13.01
N PRO A 228 -18.24 -4.19 14.34
CA PRO A 228 -18.35 -3.01 15.18
C PRO A 228 -17.23 -2.00 14.85
N TYR A 229 -17.57 -0.74 14.90
CA TYR A 229 -16.60 0.34 14.70
C TYR A 229 -16.53 1.27 15.92
N ARG A 230 -15.38 1.89 16.10
CA ARG A 230 -15.18 2.91 17.14
C ARG A 230 -15.43 4.30 16.58
N ARG A 231 -16.11 5.14 17.38
CA ARG A 231 -16.25 6.56 17.06
C ARG A 231 -14.85 7.20 17.01
N ASN A 232 -14.56 7.88 15.91
CA ASN A 232 -13.32 8.59 15.72
C ASN A 232 -13.51 10.10 15.98
N PRO A 233 -12.70 10.76 16.83
CA PRO A 233 -12.82 12.17 17.12
C PRO A 233 -12.62 13.07 15.87
N TYR A 234 -11.91 12.57 14.86
CA TYR A 234 -11.72 13.29 13.59
C TYR A 234 -12.89 13.18 12.63
N THR A 235 -13.99 12.50 12.99
CA THR A 235 -15.17 12.30 12.14
C THR A 235 -15.70 13.58 11.47
N PRO A 236 -15.76 14.76 12.10
CA PRO A 236 -16.25 15.98 11.44
C PRO A 236 -15.43 16.38 10.21
N TRP A 237 -14.12 16.18 10.25
CA TRP A 237 -13.17 16.58 9.18
C TRP A 237 -12.78 15.45 8.26
N ALA A 238 -13.12 14.22 8.61
CA ALA A 238 -12.75 13.01 7.89
C ALA A 238 -13.65 12.74 6.67
N GLN A 239 -13.27 11.74 5.91
CA GLN A 239 -14.05 11.15 4.81
C GLN A 239 -14.34 9.66 5.10
N GLY A 240 -15.13 8.99 4.24
CA GLY A 240 -15.29 7.54 4.28
C GLY A 240 -14.01 6.83 3.88
N LYS A 241 -13.90 5.55 4.19
CA LYS A 241 -12.76 4.72 3.76
C LYS A 241 -12.78 4.44 2.26
N ASP A 242 -13.94 4.50 1.64
CA ASP A 242 -14.16 4.49 0.20
C ASP A 242 -13.48 5.69 -0.48
N ALA A 243 -13.75 6.90 -0.01
CA ALA A 243 -13.08 8.10 -0.50
C ALA A 243 -11.58 8.15 -0.11
N ALA A 244 -11.20 7.57 1.03
CA ALA A 244 -9.81 7.46 1.42
C ALA A 244 -9.01 6.50 0.51
N ALA A 245 -9.66 5.57 -0.19
CA ALA A 245 -9.05 4.69 -1.17
C ALA A 245 -8.66 5.43 -2.47
N TRP A 246 -9.28 6.54 -2.80
CA TRP A 246 -9.09 7.25 -4.07
C TRP A 246 -7.63 7.57 -4.40
N SER A 247 -6.81 7.94 -3.40
CA SER A 247 -5.39 8.24 -3.66
C SER A 247 -4.62 7.01 -4.13
N GLY A 248 -4.88 5.84 -3.52
CA GLY A 248 -4.29 4.57 -3.94
C GLY A 248 -4.79 4.12 -5.31
N VAL A 249 -6.09 4.25 -5.56
CA VAL A 249 -6.72 3.92 -6.84
C VAL A 249 -6.18 4.83 -7.95
N ARG A 250 -6.04 6.13 -7.70
CA ARG A 250 -5.42 7.05 -8.66
C ARG A 250 -4.00 6.62 -9.02
N ALA A 251 -3.17 6.34 -8.04
CA ALA A 251 -1.79 5.91 -8.27
C ALA A 251 -1.70 4.62 -9.11
N LEU A 252 -2.69 3.71 -8.97
CA LEU A 252 -2.75 2.48 -9.76
C LEU A 252 -3.31 2.70 -11.16
N ALA A 253 -4.40 3.46 -11.29
CA ALA A 253 -5.27 3.49 -12.48
C ALA A 253 -5.09 4.73 -13.36
N ASP A 254 -4.62 5.86 -12.84
CA ASP A 254 -4.43 7.08 -13.63
C ASP A 254 -3.33 6.86 -14.70
N PRO A 255 -3.66 6.97 -16.01
CA PRO A 255 -2.66 6.80 -17.07
C PRO A 255 -1.55 7.86 -17.02
N ASP A 256 -1.82 9.01 -16.41
CA ASP A 256 -0.87 10.11 -16.29
C ASP A 256 0.02 9.98 -15.03
N ALA A 257 -0.27 9.03 -14.12
CA ALA A 257 0.55 8.80 -12.92
C ALA A 257 1.95 8.29 -13.27
N ARG A 258 2.96 8.87 -12.64
CA ARG A 258 4.37 8.61 -12.92
C ARG A 258 5.10 8.10 -11.69
N SER A 259 6.18 7.36 -11.94
CA SER A 259 7.08 6.96 -10.85
C SER A 259 7.66 8.20 -10.16
N GLY A 260 7.61 8.21 -8.84
CA GLY A 260 8.01 9.34 -8.00
C GLY A 260 6.87 10.29 -7.61
N ASP A 261 5.66 10.11 -8.17
CA ASP A 261 4.50 10.91 -7.75
C ASP A 261 4.09 10.62 -6.31
N TYR A 262 3.47 11.63 -5.69
CA TYR A 262 2.85 11.54 -4.38
C TYR A 262 1.39 12.03 -4.45
N PHE A 263 0.45 11.12 -4.28
CA PHE A 263 -0.98 11.47 -4.30
C PHE A 263 -1.55 11.61 -2.90
N ALA A 264 -2.34 12.68 -2.70
CA ALA A 264 -3.01 12.96 -1.45
C ALA A 264 -4.34 13.68 -1.69
N PRO A 265 -5.31 13.62 -0.75
CA PRO A 265 -6.51 14.45 -0.84
C PRO A 265 -6.18 15.93 -0.91
N ALA A 266 -6.87 16.69 -1.77
CA ALA A 266 -6.66 18.12 -1.98
C ALA A 266 -6.79 18.95 -0.67
N GLY A 267 -7.71 18.56 0.21
CA GLY A 267 -7.86 19.17 1.55
C GLY A 267 -6.93 18.57 2.63
N GLY A 268 -5.94 17.77 2.26
CA GLY A 268 -4.99 17.12 3.18
C GLY A 268 -5.59 15.95 3.97
N VAL A 269 -6.75 16.13 4.56
CA VAL A 269 -7.48 15.12 5.36
C VAL A 269 -8.65 14.48 4.60
N ARG A 270 -9.18 15.13 3.58
CA ARG A 270 -10.28 14.68 2.73
C ARG A 270 -10.26 15.38 1.36
N GLY A 271 -11.01 14.83 0.41
CA GLY A 271 -11.21 15.39 -0.93
C GLY A 271 -10.64 14.50 -2.02
N GLU A 272 -10.83 14.92 -3.24
CA GLU A 272 -10.28 14.22 -4.41
C GLU A 272 -8.75 14.24 -4.37
N PRO A 273 -8.10 13.16 -4.82
CA PRO A 273 -6.65 13.08 -4.78
C PRO A 273 -6.02 14.01 -5.82
N ILE A 274 -4.99 14.72 -5.41
CA ILE A 274 -4.12 15.53 -6.27
C ILE A 274 -2.67 15.08 -6.11
N THR A 275 -1.82 15.38 -7.07
CA THR A 275 -0.37 15.28 -6.90
C THR A 275 0.08 16.38 -5.94
N VAL A 276 0.86 16.02 -4.94
CA VAL A 276 1.41 16.94 -3.94
C VAL A 276 2.93 16.83 -3.91
N ALA A 277 3.58 17.91 -3.48
CA ALA A 277 5.02 17.87 -3.21
C ALA A 277 5.29 16.92 -2.02
N PRO A 278 6.23 15.97 -2.15
CA PRO A 278 6.64 15.13 -1.03
C PRO A 278 7.43 15.94 0.00
N ASP A 279 7.61 15.36 1.19
CA ASP A 279 8.53 15.91 2.19
C ASP A 279 9.99 15.77 1.69
N PRO A 280 10.76 16.86 1.58
CA PRO A 280 12.14 16.78 1.11
C PRO A 280 13.02 15.82 1.94
N ARG A 281 12.72 15.64 3.24
CA ARG A 281 13.47 14.72 4.12
C ARG A 281 13.32 13.27 3.69
N THR A 282 12.18 12.88 3.11
CA THR A 282 11.92 11.52 2.64
C THR A 282 12.21 11.34 1.16
N ALA A 283 11.93 12.35 0.34
CA ALA A 283 12.08 12.28 -1.11
C ALA A 283 13.50 12.55 -1.60
N ALA A 284 14.26 13.35 -0.86
CA ALA A 284 15.61 13.75 -1.24
C ALA A 284 16.55 13.82 -0.01
N PRO A 285 16.65 12.73 0.80
CA PRO A 285 17.68 12.65 1.83
C PRO A 285 19.07 12.69 1.17
N THR A 286 20.13 12.87 1.97
CA THR A 286 21.48 12.74 1.39
C THR A 286 21.67 11.33 0.80
N PRO A 287 22.47 11.18 -0.27
CA PRO A 287 22.70 9.88 -0.91
C PRO A 287 23.17 8.80 0.06
N GLU A 288 24.04 9.17 1.02
CA GLU A 288 24.58 8.27 2.04
C GLU A 288 23.48 7.79 3.00
N LEU A 289 22.55 8.67 3.37
CA LEU A 289 21.43 8.32 4.24
C LEU A 289 20.43 7.44 3.49
N ALA A 290 20.11 7.76 2.24
CA ALA A 290 19.22 6.94 1.40
C ALA A 290 19.78 5.53 1.23
N SER A 291 21.08 5.40 0.89
CA SER A 291 21.75 4.11 0.74
C SER A 291 21.72 3.30 2.03
N ARG A 292 22.12 3.89 3.16
CA ARG A 292 22.07 3.20 4.46
C ARG A 292 20.69 2.68 4.83
N VAL A 293 19.63 3.48 4.59
CA VAL A 293 18.25 3.04 4.85
C VAL A 293 17.88 1.90 3.91
N TRP A 294 18.20 2.01 2.63
CA TRP A 294 17.96 0.97 1.64
C TRP A 294 18.65 -0.34 2.02
N ASP A 295 19.96 -0.28 2.28
CA ASP A 295 20.77 -1.46 2.60
C ASP A 295 20.26 -2.13 3.88
N ARG A 296 19.97 -1.32 4.92
CA ARG A 296 19.45 -1.87 6.17
C ARG A 296 18.07 -2.50 6.04
N LEU A 297 17.15 -1.88 5.27
CA LEU A 297 15.84 -2.47 5.00
C LEU A 297 15.95 -3.75 4.17
N SER A 298 16.89 -3.83 3.22
CA SER A 298 17.18 -5.04 2.46
C SER A 298 17.70 -6.16 3.35
N GLU A 299 18.66 -5.86 4.23
CA GLU A 299 19.16 -6.83 5.23
C GLU A 299 18.02 -7.36 6.12
N LEU A 300 17.20 -6.46 6.67
CA LEU A 300 16.08 -6.83 7.54
C LEU A 300 14.99 -7.63 6.80
N SER A 301 14.87 -7.46 5.49
CA SER A 301 13.95 -8.22 4.66
C SER A 301 14.40 -9.66 4.39
N GLY A 302 15.66 -9.98 4.67
CA GLY A 302 16.26 -11.28 4.38
C GLY A 302 16.45 -11.57 2.89
N VAL A 303 16.21 -10.59 2.01
CA VAL A 303 16.26 -10.75 0.55
C VAL A 303 17.31 -9.81 -0.02
N ALA A 304 18.22 -10.34 -0.84
CA ALA A 304 19.17 -9.50 -1.55
C ALA A 304 18.45 -8.47 -2.42
N SER A 305 18.93 -7.22 -2.40
CA SER A 305 18.35 -6.18 -3.24
C SER A 305 18.52 -6.54 -4.73
N PRO A 306 17.45 -6.53 -5.51
CA PRO A 306 17.51 -6.78 -6.96
C PRO A 306 17.94 -5.56 -7.78
N LEU A 307 18.26 -4.40 -7.12
CA LEU A 307 18.57 -3.09 -7.73
C LEU A 307 19.85 -2.48 -7.16
#